data_d268b8cb038009049fe05ebda79988a1
#
_entry.id   d268b8cb038009049fe05ebda79988a1
#
_cell.length_a   1.000
_cell.length_b   1.000
_cell.length_c   1.000
_cell.angle_alpha   90.00
_cell.angle_beta   90.00
_cell.angle_gamma   90.00
#
_symmetry.space_group_name_H-M   'P 1'
#
loop_
_entity.id
_entity.type
_entity.pdbx_description
1 polymer ?
#
loop_
_entity_poly.entity_id
_entity_poly.type
_entity_poly.pdbx_seq_one_letter_code
_entity_poly.pdbx_strand_id
1 'polypeptide(L)'
;MQSLRISETAVETYNMIHYEHANFMNRMHGGDMLLLLVEAGMLSSSKVAKGTTLLASMEDVVFKKPVKLGDIIKVRAETVYIGNTSLEVEIRAYVKNVEVVSAYATYVKVDDLLRPSPIGIKIVAENEEEIKKIEEGKKRRELRLSKIKDRQKLRFEISDPTSELRYRVQNVIHVSPALTYDGKIMSAGRLIKLMDDIGGIVCLNYIDSEEKNGINNVVTVAVKGLAFYSPIRLNDIVYIRGGLVYVGNTSTDVIINVIREDINGNKEHVTTAYFTYVRVDKEGKPIKMPEFKPITNMEKILYEEALKKRGIIR
;
A
#
# COMPACT_ATOMS: atom_id res chain seq x y z
N MET A 1 -12.23 31.11 -8.26
CA MET A 1 -11.81 29.77 -7.76
C MET A 1 -10.43 29.94 -7.16
N GLN A 2 -10.21 29.48 -5.94
CA GLN A 2 -8.91 29.63 -5.27
C GLN A 2 -7.86 28.77 -5.99
N SER A 3 -6.64 29.30 -6.17
CA SER A 3 -5.50 28.58 -6.73
C SER A 3 -4.39 28.46 -5.70
N LEU A 4 -3.69 27.34 -5.69
CA LEU A 4 -2.52 27.08 -4.84
C LEU A 4 -1.35 26.64 -5.71
N ARG A 5 -0.14 27.03 -5.33
CA ARG A 5 1.10 26.49 -5.87
C ARG A 5 1.37 25.11 -5.25
N ILE A 6 2.13 24.26 -5.93
CA ILE A 6 2.52 22.93 -5.38
C ILE A 6 3.22 23.11 -4.04
N SER A 7 4.15 24.06 -3.94
CA SER A 7 4.91 24.37 -2.72
C SER A 7 4.03 24.74 -1.52
N GLU A 8 2.88 25.39 -1.73
CA GLU A 8 1.93 25.75 -0.66
C GLU A 8 1.16 24.54 -0.10
N THR A 9 1.12 23.43 -0.85
CA THR A 9 0.48 22.18 -0.42
C THR A 9 1.41 21.30 0.38
N ALA A 10 2.70 21.58 0.37
CA ALA A 10 3.73 20.76 0.97
C ALA A 10 3.54 20.58 2.49
N VAL A 11 3.77 19.37 2.94
CA VAL A 11 3.93 19.01 4.35
C VAL A 11 5.22 18.21 4.50
N GLU A 12 5.89 18.37 5.63
CA GLU A 12 7.04 17.57 6.00
C GLU A 12 6.81 16.98 7.38
N THR A 13 7.03 15.69 7.52
CA THR A 13 6.99 14.98 8.80
C THR A 13 8.35 14.36 9.09
N TYR A 14 8.71 14.30 10.37
CA TYR A 14 9.98 13.72 10.83
C TYR A 14 9.66 12.62 11.84
N ASN A 15 10.26 11.45 11.66
CA ASN A 15 10.09 10.31 12.54
C ASN A 15 11.47 9.70 12.85
N MET A 16 11.73 9.44 14.12
CA MET A 16 12.88 8.62 14.53
C MET A 16 12.47 7.15 14.50
N ILE A 17 13.34 6.31 13.95
CA ILE A 17 13.07 4.87 13.86
C ILE A 17 13.47 4.21 15.17
N HIS A 18 12.46 3.82 15.95
CA HIS A 18 12.59 3.08 17.21
C HIS A 18 12.46 1.58 16.98
N TYR A 19 12.70 0.77 18.01
CA TYR A 19 12.61 -0.70 17.97
C TYR A 19 11.24 -1.20 17.51
N GLU A 20 10.15 -0.50 17.86
CA GLU A 20 8.78 -0.85 17.45
C GLU A 20 8.53 -0.74 15.94
N HIS A 21 9.39 0.02 15.22
CA HIS A 21 9.33 0.18 13.76
C HIS A 21 10.34 -0.72 13.03
N ALA A 22 11.19 -1.42 13.77
CA ALA A 22 12.29 -2.18 13.20
C ALA A 22 12.02 -3.68 13.20
N ASN A 23 12.44 -4.36 12.14
CA ASN A 23 12.51 -5.80 12.10
C ASN A 23 13.74 -6.33 12.86
N PHE A 24 13.87 -7.66 12.96
CA PHE A 24 14.97 -8.34 13.65
C PHE A 24 16.38 -8.04 13.07
N MET A 25 16.49 -7.35 11.92
CA MET A 25 17.75 -6.87 11.35
C MET A 25 18.04 -5.41 11.70
N ASN A 26 17.35 -4.83 12.67
CA ASN A 26 17.42 -3.39 13.00
C ASN A 26 17.17 -2.48 11.78
N ARG A 27 16.31 -2.90 10.86
CA ARG A 27 15.86 -2.12 9.70
C ARG A 27 14.37 -1.83 9.82
N MET A 28 13.97 -0.66 9.37
CA MET A 28 12.56 -0.27 9.35
C MET A 28 11.72 -1.28 8.57
N HIS A 29 10.60 -1.70 9.15
CA HIS A 29 9.64 -2.59 8.52
C HIS A 29 8.96 -1.90 7.34
N GLY A 30 8.70 -2.63 6.25
CA GLY A 30 8.09 -2.06 5.03
C GLY A 30 6.71 -1.47 5.27
N GLY A 31 5.88 -2.16 6.06
CA GLY A 31 4.55 -1.69 6.43
C GLY A 31 4.57 -0.40 7.26
N ASP A 32 5.57 -0.22 8.15
CA ASP A 32 5.74 1.04 8.90
C ASP A 32 6.13 2.20 7.97
N MET A 33 7.00 1.95 6.99
CA MET A 33 7.31 2.94 5.96
C MET A 33 6.06 3.35 5.18
N LEU A 34 5.26 2.39 4.71
CA LEU A 34 4.03 2.65 3.97
C LEU A 34 3.02 3.44 4.81
N LEU A 35 2.91 3.14 6.11
CA LEU A 35 2.09 3.92 7.05
C LEU A 35 2.52 5.39 7.05
N LEU A 36 3.82 5.68 7.23
CA LEU A 36 4.33 7.06 7.22
C LEU A 36 4.06 7.79 5.90
N LEU A 37 4.22 7.10 4.76
CA LEU A 37 3.92 7.69 3.44
C LEU A 37 2.43 8.05 3.32
N VAL A 38 1.54 7.13 3.70
CA VAL A 38 0.09 7.35 3.63
C VAL A 38 -0.35 8.49 4.54
N GLU A 39 0.18 8.57 5.76
CA GLU A 39 -0.15 9.63 6.71
C GLU A 39 0.32 11.01 6.22
N ALA A 40 1.55 11.11 5.70
CA ALA A 40 2.05 12.35 5.13
C ALA A 40 1.22 12.82 3.92
N GLY A 41 0.84 11.89 3.04
CA GLY A 41 -0.04 12.18 1.90
C GLY A 41 -1.44 12.63 2.33
N MET A 42 -1.99 12.02 3.38
CA MET A 42 -3.26 12.43 3.97
C MET A 42 -3.19 13.85 4.54
N LEU A 43 -2.10 14.21 5.21
CA LEU A 43 -1.89 15.56 5.73
C LEU A 43 -1.87 16.61 4.61
N SER A 44 -1.11 16.38 3.52
CA SER A 44 -1.09 17.28 2.37
C SER A 44 -2.48 17.40 1.73
N SER A 45 -3.13 16.28 1.44
CA SER A 45 -4.44 16.27 0.80
C SER A 45 -5.54 16.90 1.65
N SER A 46 -5.58 16.64 2.96
CA SER A 46 -6.58 17.21 3.88
C SER A 46 -6.39 18.71 4.08
N LYS A 47 -5.13 19.18 4.17
CA LYS A 47 -4.78 20.60 4.22
C LYS A 47 -5.33 21.36 3.01
N VAL A 48 -5.17 20.79 1.81
CA VAL A 48 -5.66 21.37 0.56
C VAL A 48 -7.18 21.27 0.45
N ALA A 49 -7.75 20.10 0.73
CA ALA A 49 -9.19 19.86 0.63
C ALA A 49 -10.00 20.59 1.72
N LYS A 50 -9.35 21.05 2.79
CA LYS A 50 -10.00 21.61 4.00
C LYS A 50 -11.11 20.70 4.51
N GLY A 51 -10.80 19.40 4.64
CA GLY A 51 -11.74 18.38 5.08
C GLY A 51 -11.17 16.97 5.01
N THR A 52 -11.99 15.99 5.35
CA THR A 52 -11.59 14.57 5.38
C THR A 52 -11.25 14.07 3.97
N THR A 53 -10.08 13.44 3.86
CA THR A 53 -9.65 12.77 2.62
C THR A 53 -9.32 11.32 2.92
N LEU A 54 -9.71 10.41 2.00
CA LEU A 54 -9.47 8.99 2.09
C LEU A 54 -8.52 8.55 0.97
N LEU A 55 -7.59 7.66 1.28
CA LEU A 55 -6.73 7.03 0.27
C LEU A 55 -7.59 6.16 -0.66
N ALA A 56 -7.59 6.47 -1.94
CA ALA A 56 -8.30 5.69 -2.97
C ALA A 56 -7.38 4.74 -3.72
N SER A 57 -6.11 5.11 -3.91
CA SER A 57 -5.08 4.25 -4.52
C SER A 57 -3.70 4.81 -4.26
N MET A 58 -2.71 3.92 -4.33
CA MET A 58 -1.29 4.26 -4.37
C MET A 58 -0.68 3.55 -5.57
N GLU A 59 0.14 4.26 -6.35
CA GLU A 59 0.91 3.66 -7.44
C GLU A 59 1.93 2.66 -6.89
N ASP A 60 2.49 1.84 -7.77
CA ASP A 60 3.48 0.83 -7.37
C ASP A 60 4.63 1.47 -6.60
N VAL A 61 4.90 0.94 -5.42
CA VAL A 61 5.96 1.42 -4.52
C VAL A 61 7.13 0.46 -4.57
N VAL A 62 8.34 1.02 -4.76
CA VAL A 62 9.60 0.28 -4.72
C VAL A 62 10.51 0.92 -3.69
N PHE A 63 11.00 0.12 -2.75
CA PHE A 63 11.95 0.56 -1.74
C PHE A 63 13.35 0.61 -2.32
N LYS A 64 13.97 1.80 -2.34
CA LYS A 64 15.27 2.04 -2.98
C LYS A 64 16.45 1.72 -2.07
N LYS A 65 16.30 2.01 -0.77
CA LYS A 65 17.34 1.83 0.25
C LYS A 65 16.75 1.45 1.59
N PRO A 66 17.43 0.60 2.38
CA PRO A 66 17.00 0.29 3.74
C PRO A 66 17.16 1.49 4.67
N VAL A 67 16.23 1.66 5.59
CA VAL A 67 16.29 2.62 6.71
C VAL A 67 16.61 1.83 7.97
N LYS A 68 17.52 2.35 8.81
CA LYS A 68 18.03 1.65 9.99
C LYS A 68 17.40 2.17 11.27
N LEU A 69 17.44 1.33 12.30
CA LEU A 69 17.15 1.74 13.67
C LEU A 69 18.01 2.97 14.03
N GLY A 70 17.40 3.98 14.63
CA GLY A 70 18.04 5.26 15.00
C GLY A 70 18.14 6.29 13.88
N ASP A 71 17.83 5.92 12.62
CA ASP A 71 17.74 6.93 11.55
C ASP A 71 16.56 7.87 11.81
N ILE A 72 16.71 9.12 11.36
CA ILE A 72 15.63 10.08 11.27
C ILE A 72 15.17 10.10 9.81
N ILE A 73 13.91 9.75 9.61
CA ILE A 73 13.26 9.80 8.31
C ILE A 73 12.46 11.09 8.18
N LYS A 74 12.70 11.81 7.08
CA LYS A 74 11.87 12.93 6.65
C LYS A 74 10.95 12.46 5.53
N VAL A 75 9.64 12.63 5.68
CA VAL A 75 8.66 12.39 4.62
C VAL A 75 8.09 13.72 4.17
N ARG A 76 8.22 14.03 2.87
CA ARG A 76 7.66 15.20 2.22
C ARG A 76 6.53 14.75 1.30
N ALA A 77 5.37 15.38 1.43
CA ALA A 77 4.20 15.13 0.59
C ALA A 77 3.69 16.45 0.01
N GLU A 78 3.40 16.44 -1.29
CA GLU A 78 2.92 17.61 -2.05
C GLU A 78 1.77 17.21 -2.94
N THR A 79 0.66 17.98 -2.92
CA THR A 79 -0.42 17.79 -3.87
C THR A 79 -0.03 18.35 -5.23
N VAL A 80 0.14 17.47 -6.21
CA VAL A 80 0.62 17.82 -7.56
C VAL A 80 -0.51 17.98 -8.59
N TYR A 81 -1.71 17.45 -8.30
CA TYR A 81 -2.87 17.64 -9.17
C TYR A 81 -4.17 17.55 -8.37
N ILE A 82 -5.17 18.36 -8.75
CA ILE A 82 -6.52 18.35 -8.16
C ILE A 82 -7.55 18.14 -9.27
N GLY A 83 -8.38 17.08 -9.09
CA GLY A 83 -9.59 16.85 -9.87
C GLY A 83 -10.81 17.49 -9.20
N ASN A 84 -12.01 17.02 -9.54
CA ASN A 84 -13.23 17.54 -8.91
C ASN A 84 -13.31 17.17 -7.41
N THR A 85 -13.10 15.88 -7.09
CA THR A 85 -13.21 15.31 -5.73
C THR A 85 -11.93 14.61 -5.28
N SER A 86 -10.89 14.54 -6.11
CA SER A 86 -9.67 13.79 -5.87
C SER A 86 -8.41 14.62 -5.99
N LEU A 87 -7.39 14.27 -5.22
CA LEU A 87 -6.06 14.89 -5.20
C LEU A 87 -5.01 13.82 -5.50
N GLU A 88 -4.05 14.17 -6.36
CA GLU A 88 -2.82 13.41 -6.57
C GLU A 88 -1.75 13.99 -5.67
N VAL A 89 -1.12 13.16 -4.87
CA VAL A 89 -0.06 13.55 -3.95
C VAL A 89 1.22 12.81 -4.31
N GLU A 90 2.28 13.55 -4.54
CA GLU A 90 3.64 13.02 -4.60
C GLU A 90 4.19 12.92 -3.18
N ILE A 91 4.73 11.76 -2.81
CA ILE A 91 5.24 11.49 -1.47
C ILE A 91 6.67 10.95 -1.62
N ARG A 92 7.62 11.56 -0.93
CA ARG A 92 9.03 11.16 -0.94
C ARG A 92 9.57 11.07 0.48
N ALA A 93 10.28 10.02 0.78
CA ALA A 93 10.95 9.84 2.07
C ALA A 93 12.46 9.89 1.92
N TYR A 94 13.11 10.52 2.90
CA TYR A 94 14.55 10.78 2.89
C TYR A 94 15.18 10.41 4.25
N VAL A 95 16.38 9.86 4.18
CA VAL A 95 17.29 9.73 5.33
C VAL A 95 18.59 10.45 4.97
N LYS A 96 19.03 11.41 5.80
CA LYS A 96 20.24 12.22 5.55
C LYS A 96 20.25 12.83 4.12
N ASN A 97 19.11 13.34 3.66
CA ASN A 97 18.89 13.91 2.32
C ASN A 97 19.00 12.90 1.15
N VAL A 98 19.11 11.60 1.42
CA VAL A 98 19.06 10.56 0.39
C VAL A 98 17.65 10.01 0.31
N GLU A 99 17.04 10.03 -0.89
CA GLU A 99 15.73 9.46 -1.12
C GLU A 99 15.77 7.94 -0.94
N VAL A 100 14.91 7.42 -0.06
CA VAL A 100 14.82 5.99 0.27
C VAL A 100 13.59 5.32 -0.35
N VAL A 101 12.51 6.09 -0.55
CA VAL A 101 11.29 5.63 -1.23
C VAL A 101 10.52 6.84 -1.76
N SER A 102 9.79 6.64 -2.86
CA SER A 102 8.83 7.60 -3.39
C SER A 102 7.58 6.90 -3.89
N ALA A 103 6.44 7.59 -3.84
CA ALA A 103 5.15 7.09 -4.28
C ALA A 103 4.26 8.23 -4.78
N TYR A 104 3.30 7.90 -5.64
CA TYR A 104 2.14 8.75 -5.95
C TYR A 104 0.90 8.11 -5.34
N ALA A 105 0.10 8.91 -4.66
CA ALA A 105 -1.12 8.45 -4.03
C ALA A 105 -2.30 9.35 -4.40
N THR A 106 -3.48 8.74 -4.57
CA THR A 106 -4.72 9.47 -4.81
C THR A 106 -5.54 9.48 -3.55
N TYR A 107 -5.93 10.66 -3.14
CA TYR A 107 -6.88 10.88 -2.05
C TYR A 107 -8.19 11.44 -2.60
N VAL A 108 -9.31 11.05 -2.01
CA VAL A 108 -10.65 11.54 -2.36
C VAL A 108 -11.20 12.29 -1.15
N LYS A 109 -11.61 13.55 -1.37
CA LYS A 109 -12.35 14.31 -0.37
C LYS A 109 -13.73 13.72 -0.20
N VAL A 110 -14.15 13.53 1.05
CA VAL A 110 -15.47 12.98 1.39
C VAL A 110 -16.24 13.90 2.35
N ASP A 111 -17.58 13.81 2.29
CA ASP A 111 -18.48 14.39 3.27
C ASP A 111 -18.65 13.48 4.51
N ASP A 112 -19.46 13.89 5.48
CA ASP A 112 -19.71 13.14 6.72
C ASP A 112 -20.38 11.76 6.47
N LEU A 113 -20.98 11.56 5.31
CA LEU A 113 -21.57 10.28 4.87
C LEU A 113 -20.59 9.46 4.02
N LEU A 114 -19.33 9.87 3.94
CA LEU A 114 -18.26 9.24 3.14
C LEU A 114 -18.52 9.25 1.63
N ARG A 115 -19.31 10.21 1.13
CA ARG A 115 -19.54 10.39 -0.31
C ARG A 115 -18.52 11.38 -0.87
N PRO A 116 -18.02 11.18 -2.10
CA PRO A 116 -17.10 12.12 -2.74
C PRO A 116 -17.65 13.54 -2.76
N SER A 117 -16.86 14.52 -2.29
CA SER A 117 -17.24 15.93 -2.15
C SER A 117 -16.31 16.84 -2.96
N PRO A 118 -16.83 17.91 -3.63
CA PRO A 118 -16.01 18.82 -4.42
C PRO A 118 -14.94 19.55 -3.60
N ILE A 119 -13.79 19.80 -4.25
CA ILE A 119 -12.65 20.48 -3.61
C ILE A 119 -12.69 21.99 -3.87
N GLY A 120 -13.01 22.40 -5.09
CA GLY A 120 -13.17 23.83 -5.45
C GLY A 120 -11.86 24.64 -5.54
N ILE A 121 -10.70 23.98 -5.54
CA ILE A 121 -9.36 24.56 -5.58
C ILE A 121 -8.62 24.01 -6.81
N LYS A 122 -7.70 24.81 -7.40
CA LYS A 122 -6.83 24.38 -8.50
C LYS A 122 -5.37 24.48 -8.10
N ILE A 123 -4.53 23.61 -8.64
CA ILE A 123 -3.07 23.75 -8.60
C ILE A 123 -2.62 24.55 -9.79
N VAL A 124 -1.67 25.47 -9.57
CA VAL A 124 -0.98 26.24 -10.59
C VAL A 124 0.51 25.95 -10.52
N ALA A 125 1.14 25.86 -11.69
CA ALA A 125 2.58 25.64 -11.82
C ALA A 125 3.33 26.99 -11.83
N GLU A 126 4.53 27.01 -11.25
CA GLU A 126 5.45 28.12 -11.27
C GLU A 126 6.61 27.96 -12.28
N ASN A 127 6.83 26.71 -12.72
CA ASN A 127 7.94 26.36 -13.62
C ASN A 127 7.59 25.15 -14.49
N GLU A 128 8.46 24.82 -15.45
CA GLU A 128 8.26 23.71 -16.39
C GLU A 128 8.22 22.33 -15.72
N GLU A 129 8.98 22.12 -14.64
CA GLU A 129 8.95 20.85 -13.89
C GLU A 129 7.59 20.63 -13.24
N GLU A 130 7.00 21.68 -12.66
CA GLU A 130 5.67 21.61 -12.06
C GLU A 130 4.57 21.43 -13.10
N ILE A 131 4.68 22.06 -14.29
CA ILE A 131 3.77 21.80 -15.41
C ILE A 131 3.76 20.31 -15.76
N LYS A 132 4.93 19.72 -15.88
CA LYS A 132 5.07 18.27 -16.16
C LYS A 132 4.44 17.40 -15.07
N LYS A 133 4.66 17.72 -13.79
CA LYS A 133 4.03 17.02 -12.65
C LYS A 133 2.50 17.07 -12.72
N ILE A 134 1.93 18.23 -13.04
CA ILE A 134 0.48 18.42 -13.19
C ILE A 134 -0.06 17.57 -14.34
N GLU A 135 0.60 17.57 -15.50
CA GLU A 135 0.21 16.79 -16.68
C GLU A 135 0.26 15.28 -16.42
N GLU A 136 1.32 14.82 -15.78
CA GLU A 136 1.45 13.42 -15.38
C GLU A 136 0.38 13.02 -14.37
N GLY A 137 0.08 13.86 -13.39
CA GLY A 137 -1.02 13.68 -12.45
C GLY A 137 -2.38 13.58 -13.13
N LYS A 138 -2.63 14.44 -14.15
CA LYS A 138 -3.83 14.37 -14.98
C LYS A 138 -3.93 13.04 -15.73
N LYS A 139 -2.85 12.59 -16.37
CA LYS A 139 -2.79 11.28 -17.08
C LYS A 139 -3.09 10.11 -16.14
N ARG A 140 -2.46 10.06 -14.95
CA ARG A 140 -2.75 9.02 -13.94
C ARG A 140 -4.23 9.02 -13.55
N ARG A 141 -4.82 10.20 -13.33
CA ARG A 141 -6.25 10.33 -13.04
C ARG A 141 -7.13 9.80 -14.17
N GLU A 142 -6.84 10.11 -15.42
CA GLU A 142 -7.59 9.64 -16.59
C GLU A 142 -7.56 8.12 -16.70
N LEU A 143 -6.40 7.49 -16.50
CA LEU A 143 -6.25 6.03 -16.45
C LEU A 143 -7.06 5.39 -15.30
N ARG A 144 -7.14 6.04 -14.14
CA ARG A 144 -7.99 5.54 -13.04
C ARG A 144 -9.48 5.67 -13.34
N LEU A 145 -9.90 6.78 -13.93
CA LEU A 145 -11.29 6.99 -14.30
C LEU A 145 -11.78 6.01 -15.36
N SER A 146 -10.93 5.62 -16.30
CA SER A 146 -11.27 4.59 -17.30
C SER A 146 -11.61 3.24 -16.66
N LYS A 147 -11.07 2.95 -15.48
CA LYS A 147 -11.29 1.71 -14.73
C LYS A 147 -12.35 1.84 -13.62
N ILE A 148 -13.04 2.97 -13.50
CA ILE A 148 -13.93 3.23 -12.35
C ILE A 148 -15.14 2.29 -12.30
N LYS A 149 -15.68 1.94 -13.47
CA LYS A 149 -16.82 0.99 -13.57
C LYS A 149 -16.44 -0.42 -13.12
N ASP A 150 -15.23 -0.87 -13.47
CA ASP A 150 -14.71 -2.17 -13.05
C ASP A 150 -14.44 -2.17 -11.54
N ARG A 151 -13.89 -1.08 -11.00
CA ARG A 151 -13.68 -0.91 -9.56
C ARG A 151 -14.96 -0.94 -8.75
N GLN A 152 -16.06 -0.37 -9.25
CA GLN A 152 -17.37 -0.43 -8.59
C GLN A 152 -17.90 -1.86 -8.51
N LYS A 153 -17.66 -2.69 -9.55
CA LYS A 153 -18.02 -4.11 -9.53
C LYS A 153 -17.15 -4.88 -8.53
N LEU A 154 -15.83 -4.61 -8.51
CA LEU A 154 -14.89 -5.27 -7.61
C LEU A 154 -15.26 -5.10 -6.12
N ARG A 155 -15.92 -4.03 -5.72
CA ARG A 155 -16.44 -3.84 -4.37
C ARG A 155 -17.33 -4.99 -3.89
N PHE A 156 -18.08 -5.61 -4.79
CA PHE A 156 -19.01 -6.69 -4.48
C PHE A 156 -18.43 -8.08 -4.75
N GLU A 157 -17.19 -8.18 -5.23
CA GLU A 157 -16.46 -9.43 -5.36
C GLU A 157 -15.84 -9.84 -4.02
N ILE A 158 -16.57 -10.67 -3.28
CA ILE A 158 -16.15 -11.16 -1.95
C ILE A 158 -15.45 -12.52 -2.00
N SER A 159 -15.10 -13.02 -3.20
CA SER A 159 -14.38 -14.28 -3.37
C SER A 159 -13.00 -14.23 -2.67
N ASP A 160 -12.53 -15.40 -2.23
CA ASP A 160 -11.22 -15.56 -1.64
C ASP A 160 -10.24 -16.13 -2.67
N PRO A 161 -9.39 -15.30 -3.31
CA PRO A 161 -8.43 -15.77 -4.29
C PRO A 161 -7.33 -16.65 -3.67
N THR A 162 -7.24 -16.69 -2.34
CA THR A 162 -6.23 -17.48 -1.63
C THR A 162 -6.73 -18.86 -1.18
N SER A 163 -8.03 -19.17 -1.37
CA SER A 163 -8.69 -20.34 -0.79
C SER A 163 -8.04 -21.69 -1.18
N GLU A 164 -7.51 -21.77 -2.41
CA GLU A 164 -6.88 -22.99 -2.95
C GLU A 164 -5.34 -22.95 -2.94
N LEU A 165 -4.73 -21.91 -2.33
CA LEU A 165 -3.29 -21.80 -2.21
C LEU A 165 -2.79 -22.61 -1.01
N ARG A 166 -1.71 -23.40 -1.19
CA ARG A 166 -1.12 -24.23 -0.11
C ARG A 166 -0.49 -23.38 0.99
N TYR A 167 0.20 -22.31 0.61
CA TYR A 167 0.84 -21.38 1.54
C TYR A 167 -0.02 -20.15 1.67
N ARG A 168 -0.93 -20.17 2.63
CA ARG A 168 -1.87 -19.10 2.91
C ARG A 168 -1.98 -18.82 4.40
N VAL A 169 -2.29 -17.57 4.72
CA VAL A 169 -2.58 -17.11 6.08
C VAL A 169 -3.80 -16.21 6.04
N GLN A 170 -4.68 -16.33 7.01
CA GLN A 170 -5.78 -15.41 7.24
C GLN A 170 -5.69 -14.84 8.64
N ASN A 171 -5.78 -13.52 8.73
CA ASN A 171 -6.00 -12.80 9.98
C ASN A 171 -7.39 -12.18 9.98
N VAL A 172 -8.06 -12.21 11.12
CA VAL A 172 -9.38 -11.59 11.33
C VAL A 172 -9.24 -10.60 12.48
N ILE A 173 -9.56 -9.35 12.23
CA ILE A 173 -9.47 -8.28 13.23
C ILE A 173 -10.80 -7.57 13.38
N HIS A 174 -11.07 -7.07 14.58
CA HIS A 174 -12.12 -6.10 14.86
C HIS A 174 -11.53 -4.69 14.84
N VAL A 175 -12.16 -3.78 14.11
CA VAL A 175 -11.68 -2.40 13.99
C VAL A 175 -11.98 -1.63 15.27
N SER A 176 -10.96 -1.51 16.13
CA SER A 176 -10.99 -0.72 17.35
C SER A 176 -10.66 0.76 17.07
N PRO A 177 -10.96 1.69 18.03
CA PRO A 177 -10.58 3.09 17.88
C PRO A 177 -9.09 3.31 17.58
N ALA A 178 -8.18 2.46 18.11
CA ALA A 178 -6.75 2.56 17.88
C ALA A 178 -6.33 2.32 16.42
N LEU A 179 -7.16 1.66 15.62
CA LEU A 179 -6.92 1.44 14.20
C LEU A 179 -7.50 2.54 13.30
N THR A 180 -8.29 3.45 13.85
CA THR A 180 -8.88 4.58 13.13
C THR A 180 -7.98 5.81 13.19
N TYR A 181 -8.15 6.75 12.28
CA TYR A 181 -7.48 8.05 12.35
C TYR A 181 -8.36 9.15 12.93
N ASP A 182 -9.69 8.98 12.93
CA ASP A 182 -10.68 9.97 13.38
C ASP A 182 -11.73 9.37 14.34
N GLY A 183 -11.53 8.14 14.81
CA GLY A 183 -12.51 7.41 15.63
C GLY A 183 -13.68 6.82 14.84
N LYS A 184 -13.71 6.94 13.51
CA LYS A 184 -14.80 6.45 12.64
C LYS A 184 -14.32 5.53 11.53
N ILE A 185 -13.20 5.85 10.90
CA ILE A 185 -12.69 5.17 9.70
C ILE A 185 -11.29 4.63 9.97
N MET A 186 -11.07 3.37 9.60
CA MET A 186 -9.77 2.73 9.73
C MET A 186 -8.72 3.47 8.88
N SER A 187 -7.54 3.71 9.46
CA SER A 187 -6.40 4.25 8.73
C SER A 187 -5.95 3.27 7.63
N ALA A 188 -5.92 3.74 6.39
CA ALA A 188 -5.41 2.95 5.27
C ALA A 188 -3.94 2.56 5.47
N GLY A 189 -3.12 3.42 6.07
CA GLY A 189 -1.73 3.12 6.40
C GLY A 189 -1.60 1.98 7.41
N ARG A 190 -2.44 1.95 8.46
CA ARG A 190 -2.49 0.84 9.43
C ARG A 190 -2.96 -0.46 8.79
N LEU A 191 -3.93 -0.39 7.88
CA LEU A 191 -4.35 -1.56 7.12
C LEU A 191 -3.21 -2.11 6.26
N ILE A 192 -2.52 -1.25 5.52
CA ILE A 192 -1.38 -1.65 4.66
C ILE A 192 -0.26 -2.28 5.49
N LYS A 193 0.02 -1.74 6.70
CA LYS A 193 0.97 -2.37 7.62
C LYS A 193 0.55 -3.79 8.00
N LEU A 194 -0.70 -4.00 8.36
CA LEU A 194 -1.23 -5.35 8.66
C LEU A 194 -1.18 -6.29 7.45
N MET A 195 -1.39 -5.74 6.24
CA MET A 195 -1.26 -6.51 5.00
C MET A 195 0.19 -6.96 4.79
N ASP A 196 1.17 -6.08 5.05
CA ASP A 196 2.59 -6.40 4.94
C ASP A 196 3.02 -7.46 5.97
N ASP A 197 2.53 -7.38 7.22
CA ASP A 197 2.74 -8.39 8.25
C ASP A 197 2.26 -9.78 7.79
N ILE A 198 1.04 -9.88 7.25
CA ILE A 198 0.48 -11.13 6.75
C ILE A 198 1.29 -11.68 5.58
N GLY A 199 1.73 -10.82 4.66
CA GLY A 199 2.57 -11.23 3.54
C GLY A 199 3.92 -11.78 4.01
N GLY A 200 4.55 -11.14 4.99
CA GLY A 200 5.78 -11.63 5.63
C GLY A 200 5.59 -13.01 6.27
N ILE A 201 4.48 -13.22 7.00
CA ILE A 201 4.16 -14.51 7.64
C ILE A 201 3.97 -15.61 6.58
N VAL A 202 3.30 -15.32 5.45
CA VAL A 202 3.17 -16.29 4.34
C VAL A 202 4.54 -16.73 3.83
N CYS A 203 5.45 -15.75 3.62
CA CYS A 203 6.81 -16.04 3.15
C CYS A 203 7.60 -16.90 4.16
N LEU A 204 7.53 -16.55 5.44
CA LEU A 204 8.24 -17.29 6.51
C LEU A 204 7.71 -18.71 6.63
N ASN A 205 6.39 -18.90 6.64
CA ASN A 205 5.76 -20.22 6.67
C ASN A 205 6.19 -21.09 5.47
N TYR A 206 6.29 -20.49 4.28
CA TYR A 206 6.79 -21.19 3.11
C TYR A 206 8.24 -21.65 3.28
N ILE A 207 9.14 -20.73 3.68
CA ILE A 207 10.56 -21.04 3.87
C ILE A 207 10.73 -22.14 4.93
N ASP A 208 10.03 -22.03 6.08
CA ASP A 208 10.11 -23.00 7.17
C ASP A 208 9.62 -24.39 6.78
N SER A 209 8.62 -24.48 5.90
CA SER A 209 8.09 -25.76 5.44
C SER A 209 9.04 -26.48 4.47
N GLU A 210 9.82 -25.72 3.70
CA GLU A 210 10.71 -26.28 2.67
C GLU A 210 12.16 -26.47 3.16
N GLU A 211 12.60 -25.63 4.11
CA GLU A 211 13.97 -25.68 4.66
C GLU A 211 13.95 -25.64 6.18
N LYS A 212 14.05 -26.80 6.82
CA LYS A 212 14.22 -26.89 8.28
C LYS A 212 15.57 -26.30 8.67
N ASN A 213 15.57 -25.35 9.61
CA ASN A 213 16.74 -24.62 10.12
C ASN A 213 17.40 -23.65 9.13
N GLY A 214 16.68 -23.19 8.12
CA GLY A 214 17.12 -22.14 7.21
C GLY A 214 17.17 -20.75 7.88
N ILE A 215 17.84 -19.80 7.22
CA ILE A 215 17.76 -18.39 7.59
C ILE A 215 16.41 -17.84 7.08
N ASN A 216 15.53 -17.50 8.01
CA ASN A 216 14.14 -17.12 7.72
C ASN A 216 13.97 -15.62 7.90
N ASN A 217 14.61 -14.87 7.02
CA ASN A 217 14.52 -13.41 7.00
C ASN A 217 13.98 -12.95 5.67
N VAL A 218 12.90 -12.20 5.69
CA VAL A 218 12.34 -11.57 4.48
C VAL A 218 12.19 -10.07 4.70
N VAL A 219 12.38 -9.31 3.62
CA VAL A 219 12.18 -7.86 3.60
C VAL A 219 11.27 -7.48 2.46
N THR A 220 10.35 -6.56 2.71
CA THR A 220 9.47 -5.99 1.70
C THR A 220 10.27 -5.10 0.76
N VAL A 221 10.14 -5.32 -0.55
CA VAL A 221 10.87 -4.54 -1.56
C VAL A 221 9.94 -3.82 -2.52
N ALA A 222 8.71 -4.27 -2.70
CA ALA A 222 7.73 -3.60 -3.54
C ALA A 222 6.29 -3.92 -3.12
N VAL A 223 5.39 -2.99 -3.40
CA VAL A 223 3.94 -3.16 -3.28
C VAL A 223 3.29 -2.68 -4.56
N LYS A 224 2.35 -3.47 -5.10
CA LYS A 224 1.67 -3.19 -6.37
C LYS A 224 0.17 -3.36 -6.24
N GLY A 225 -0.58 -2.57 -7.01
CA GLY A 225 -2.02 -2.73 -7.16
C GLY A 225 -2.84 -2.21 -5.99
N LEU A 226 -2.31 -1.35 -5.13
CA LEU A 226 -3.07 -0.75 -4.03
C LEU A 226 -4.19 0.15 -4.54
N ALA A 227 -5.41 -0.36 -4.53
CA ALA A 227 -6.64 0.37 -4.85
C ALA A 227 -7.74 -0.03 -3.87
N PHE A 228 -8.36 0.97 -3.25
CA PHE A 228 -9.39 0.77 -2.24
C PHE A 228 -10.78 0.95 -2.85
N TYR A 229 -11.67 -0.01 -2.65
CA TYR A 229 -13.02 -0.06 -3.22
C TYR A 229 -14.10 0.29 -2.20
N SER A 230 -13.81 0.05 -0.92
CA SER A 230 -14.74 0.29 0.20
C SER A 230 -13.99 0.84 1.42
N PRO A 231 -14.54 1.85 2.13
CA PRO A 231 -14.00 2.28 3.42
C PRO A 231 -14.32 1.25 4.50
N ILE A 232 -13.38 1.05 5.41
CA ILE A 232 -13.55 0.25 6.62
C ILE A 232 -13.95 1.18 7.77
N ARG A 233 -14.97 0.83 8.54
CA ARG A 233 -15.48 1.64 9.64
C ARG A 233 -15.10 1.05 10.99
N LEU A 234 -15.19 1.89 12.02
CA LEU A 234 -15.15 1.44 13.40
C LEU A 234 -16.19 0.31 13.60
N ASN A 235 -15.82 -0.70 14.35
CA ASN A 235 -16.60 -1.92 14.62
C ASN A 235 -16.78 -2.90 13.45
N ASP A 236 -16.27 -2.61 12.26
CA ASP A 236 -16.21 -3.63 11.18
C ASP A 236 -15.29 -4.79 11.61
N ILE A 237 -15.59 -5.98 11.08
CA ILE A 237 -14.68 -7.13 11.08
C ILE A 237 -13.93 -7.12 9.76
N VAL A 238 -12.61 -7.29 9.80
CA VAL A 238 -11.76 -7.27 8.61
C VAL A 238 -11.04 -8.60 8.48
N TYR A 239 -11.20 -9.23 7.34
CA TYR A 239 -10.50 -10.45 6.93
C TYR A 239 -9.34 -10.06 6.03
N ILE A 240 -8.12 -10.32 6.47
CA ILE A 240 -6.89 -10.09 5.71
C ILE A 240 -6.33 -11.45 5.33
N ARG A 241 -6.33 -11.77 4.04
CA ARG A 241 -5.95 -13.08 3.52
C ARG A 241 -4.74 -12.95 2.64
N GLY A 242 -3.66 -13.62 3.01
CA GLY A 242 -2.41 -13.66 2.25
C GLY A 242 -2.19 -15.04 1.64
N GLY A 243 -1.65 -15.08 0.42
CA GLY A 243 -1.29 -16.33 -0.26
C GLY A 243 -0.09 -16.19 -1.17
N LEU A 244 0.79 -17.21 -1.17
CA LEU A 244 1.97 -17.27 -2.01
C LEU A 244 1.57 -17.51 -3.47
N VAL A 245 2.01 -16.64 -4.38
CA VAL A 245 1.64 -16.76 -5.81
C VAL A 245 2.83 -16.97 -6.73
N TYR A 246 4.03 -16.54 -6.34
CA TYR A 246 5.23 -16.67 -7.16
C TYR A 246 6.48 -16.74 -6.29
N VAL A 247 7.45 -17.56 -6.71
CA VAL A 247 8.79 -17.63 -6.13
C VAL A 247 9.82 -17.58 -7.25
N GLY A 248 10.71 -16.60 -7.16
CA GLY A 248 11.88 -16.44 -8.01
C GLY A 248 13.16 -16.91 -7.33
N ASN A 249 14.32 -16.47 -7.83
CA ASN A 249 15.60 -16.90 -7.27
C ASN A 249 15.80 -16.47 -5.79
N THR A 250 15.54 -15.19 -5.50
CA THR A 250 15.71 -14.61 -4.13
C THR A 250 14.46 -13.89 -3.63
N SER A 251 13.42 -13.79 -4.46
CA SER A 251 12.21 -13.03 -4.18
C SER A 251 10.94 -13.85 -4.34
N THR A 252 9.89 -13.42 -3.68
CA THR A 252 8.55 -14.00 -3.77
C THR A 252 7.48 -12.95 -3.85
N ASP A 253 6.36 -13.24 -4.52
CA ASP A 253 5.16 -12.41 -4.50
C ASP A 253 4.06 -13.10 -3.71
N VAL A 254 3.40 -12.31 -2.89
CA VAL A 254 2.23 -12.69 -2.09
C VAL A 254 1.06 -11.81 -2.51
N ILE A 255 -0.08 -12.44 -2.83
CA ILE A 255 -1.35 -11.75 -2.98
C ILE A 255 -1.96 -11.51 -1.61
N ILE A 256 -2.43 -10.29 -1.35
CA ILE A 256 -3.17 -9.94 -0.14
C ILE A 256 -4.56 -9.45 -0.53
N ASN A 257 -5.58 -10.16 -0.08
CA ASN A 257 -6.99 -9.82 -0.29
C ASN A 257 -7.61 -9.40 1.04
N VAL A 258 -8.37 -8.30 1.02
CA VAL A 258 -9.02 -7.74 2.20
C VAL A 258 -10.51 -7.60 1.97
N ILE A 259 -11.29 -8.21 2.86
CA ILE A 259 -12.75 -8.10 2.91
C ILE A 259 -13.13 -7.47 4.26
N ARG A 260 -14.07 -6.53 4.26
CA ARG A 260 -14.73 -6.07 5.48
C ARG A 260 -16.11 -6.68 5.62
N GLU A 261 -16.57 -6.82 6.85
CA GLU A 261 -17.93 -7.22 7.21
C GLU A 261 -18.47 -6.20 8.24
N ASP A 262 -19.61 -5.61 7.95
CA ASP A 262 -20.27 -4.67 8.87
C ASP A 262 -21.04 -5.40 9.98
N ILE A 263 -21.56 -4.64 10.94
CA ILE A 263 -22.31 -5.18 12.08
C ILE A 263 -23.58 -5.95 11.66
N ASN A 264 -24.08 -5.76 10.44
CA ASN A 264 -25.24 -6.45 9.89
C ASN A 264 -24.85 -7.70 9.08
N GLY A 265 -23.55 -8.02 9.00
CA GLY A 265 -23.01 -9.15 8.23
C GLY A 265 -22.84 -8.88 6.74
N ASN A 266 -23.03 -7.63 6.27
CA ASN A 266 -22.79 -7.29 4.87
C ASN A 266 -21.29 -7.25 4.59
N LYS A 267 -20.85 -7.99 3.57
CA LYS A 267 -19.45 -8.08 3.17
C LYS A 267 -19.17 -7.20 1.96
N GLU A 268 -18.00 -6.54 1.98
CA GLU A 268 -17.49 -5.78 0.85
C GLU A 268 -16.00 -6.02 0.68
N HIS A 269 -15.57 -6.10 -0.57
CA HIS A 269 -14.16 -6.14 -0.93
C HIS A 269 -13.54 -4.75 -0.71
N VAL A 270 -12.44 -4.73 0.03
CA VAL A 270 -11.71 -3.50 0.34
C VAL A 270 -10.58 -3.28 -0.64
N THR A 271 -9.71 -4.27 -0.81
CA THR A 271 -8.56 -4.18 -1.72
C THR A 271 -7.99 -5.57 -2.00
N THR A 272 -7.30 -5.69 -3.13
CA THR A 272 -6.39 -6.80 -3.42
C THR A 272 -5.10 -6.21 -3.97
N ALA A 273 -3.97 -6.53 -3.32
CA ALA A 273 -2.65 -6.03 -3.67
C ALA A 273 -1.62 -7.16 -3.70
N TYR A 274 -0.46 -6.88 -4.32
CA TYR A 274 0.67 -7.81 -4.39
C TYR A 274 1.86 -7.20 -3.67
N PHE A 275 2.43 -7.97 -2.75
CA PHE A 275 3.63 -7.61 -2.01
C PHE A 275 4.77 -8.49 -2.47
N THR A 276 5.91 -7.87 -2.77
CA THR A 276 7.14 -8.57 -3.14
C THR A 276 8.10 -8.55 -1.97
N TYR A 277 8.57 -9.73 -1.59
CA TYR A 277 9.56 -9.92 -0.54
C TYR A 277 10.85 -10.49 -1.11
N VAL A 278 11.97 -10.18 -0.49
CA VAL A 278 13.27 -10.77 -0.77
C VAL A 278 13.78 -11.48 0.47
N ARG A 279 14.21 -12.74 0.32
CA ARG A 279 14.89 -13.49 1.38
C ARG A 279 16.32 -12.97 1.52
N VAL A 280 16.74 -12.71 2.74
CA VAL A 280 18.07 -12.15 3.02
C VAL A 280 18.77 -12.88 4.17
N ASP A 281 20.10 -12.86 4.16
CA ASP A 281 20.92 -13.32 5.28
C ASP A 281 20.92 -12.30 6.45
N LYS A 282 21.69 -12.58 7.49
CA LYS A 282 21.81 -11.72 8.67
C LYS A 282 22.44 -10.34 8.34
N GLU A 283 23.24 -10.25 7.31
CA GLU A 283 23.84 -9.03 6.79
C GLU A 283 22.90 -8.27 5.85
N GLY A 284 21.80 -8.92 5.43
CA GLY A 284 20.80 -8.35 4.52
C GLY A 284 21.14 -8.52 3.04
N LYS A 285 22.00 -9.46 2.70
CA LYS A 285 22.25 -9.84 1.30
C LYS A 285 21.19 -10.83 0.83
N PRO A 286 20.70 -10.69 -0.41
CA PRO A 286 19.75 -11.66 -0.97
C PRO A 286 20.32 -13.07 -1.00
N ILE A 287 19.53 -14.03 -0.52
CA ILE A 287 19.84 -15.47 -0.58
C ILE A 287 18.73 -16.23 -1.30
N LYS A 288 19.08 -17.42 -1.77
CA LYS A 288 18.18 -18.22 -2.61
C LYS A 288 16.91 -18.62 -1.86
N MET A 289 15.75 -18.49 -2.52
CA MET A 289 14.48 -19.06 -2.06
C MET A 289 14.45 -20.56 -2.31
N PRO A 290 13.70 -21.35 -1.50
CA PRO A 290 13.35 -22.73 -1.84
C PRO A 290 12.66 -22.80 -3.22
N GLU A 291 12.71 -23.96 -3.86
CA GLU A 291 12.06 -24.18 -5.17
C GLU A 291 10.54 -24.32 -4.98
N PHE A 292 9.76 -23.51 -5.71
CA PHE A 292 8.31 -23.57 -5.72
C PHE A 292 7.78 -24.10 -7.04
N LYS A 293 6.90 -25.10 -6.98
CA LYS A 293 6.15 -25.61 -8.13
C LYS A 293 4.65 -25.46 -7.87
N PRO A 294 3.91 -24.69 -8.70
CA PRO A 294 2.47 -24.58 -8.57
C PRO A 294 1.80 -25.92 -8.86
N ILE A 295 0.93 -26.38 -7.96
CA ILE A 295 0.25 -27.69 -8.03
C ILE A 295 -1.24 -27.49 -8.30
N THR A 296 -1.93 -26.65 -7.49
CA THR A 296 -3.37 -26.43 -7.65
C THR A 296 -3.67 -25.59 -8.88
N ASN A 297 -4.91 -25.62 -9.36
CA ASN A 297 -5.32 -24.81 -10.51
C ASN A 297 -5.16 -23.32 -10.23
N MET A 298 -5.55 -22.87 -9.03
CA MET A 298 -5.42 -21.48 -8.63
C MET A 298 -3.95 -21.05 -8.53
N GLU A 299 -3.07 -21.90 -7.97
CA GLU A 299 -1.62 -21.63 -7.96
C GLU A 299 -1.07 -21.44 -9.37
N LYS A 300 -1.46 -22.28 -10.35
CA LYS A 300 -1.01 -22.16 -11.73
C LYS A 300 -1.45 -20.84 -12.37
N ILE A 301 -2.74 -20.49 -12.21
CA ILE A 301 -3.32 -19.24 -12.73
C ILE A 301 -2.59 -18.02 -12.16
N LEU A 302 -2.49 -17.93 -10.84
CA LEU A 302 -1.86 -16.78 -10.17
C LEU A 302 -0.34 -16.72 -10.42
N TYR A 303 0.33 -17.87 -10.56
CA TYR A 303 1.74 -17.93 -10.94
C TYR A 303 1.98 -17.38 -12.34
N GLU A 304 1.17 -17.76 -13.32
CA GLU A 304 1.24 -17.21 -14.69
C GLU A 304 0.95 -15.71 -14.72
N GLU A 305 -0.05 -15.24 -13.96
CA GLU A 305 -0.31 -13.80 -13.82
C GLU A 305 0.88 -13.05 -13.22
N ALA A 306 1.54 -13.63 -12.22
CA ALA A 306 2.73 -13.05 -11.62
C ALA A 306 3.88 -12.97 -12.61
N LEU A 307 4.10 -14.01 -13.44
CA LEU A 307 5.09 -14.01 -14.52
C LEU A 307 4.82 -12.90 -15.55
N LYS A 308 3.56 -12.71 -15.96
CA LYS A 308 3.15 -11.61 -16.87
C LYS A 308 3.41 -10.24 -16.24
N LYS A 309 2.99 -10.02 -14.99
CA LYS A 309 3.20 -8.76 -14.25
C LYS A 309 4.70 -8.43 -14.06
N ARG A 310 5.54 -9.43 -14.01
CA ARG A 310 7.01 -9.30 -13.95
C ARG A 310 7.68 -9.14 -15.31
N GLY A 311 6.94 -9.29 -16.42
CA GLY A 311 7.47 -9.24 -17.78
C GLY A 311 8.37 -10.43 -18.15
N ILE A 312 8.24 -11.56 -17.44
CA ILE A 312 9.01 -12.79 -17.69
C ILE A 312 8.40 -13.56 -18.87
N ILE A 313 7.08 -13.53 -18.98
CA ILE A 313 6.33 -14.08 -20.13
C ILE A 313 5.36 -13.01 -20.67
N ARG A 314 4.93 -13.15 -21.94
CA ARG A 314 3.97 -12.26 -22.62
C ARG A 314 2.52 -12.65 -22.37
#